data_68ca422695c05fa52d40d263d34c68e8
#
_entry.id   68ca422695c05fa52d40d263d34c68e8
#
_cell.length_a   1.000
_cell.length_b   1.000
_cell.length_c   1.000
_cell.angle_alpha   90.00
_cell.angle_beta   90.00
_cell.angle_gamma   90.00
#
_symmetry.space_group_name_H-M   'P 1'
#
loop_
_entity.id
_entity.type
_entity.pdbx_description
1 polymer ?
#
loop_
_entity_poly.entity_id
_entity_poly.type
_entity_poly.pdbx_seq_one_letter_code
_entity_poly.pdbx_strand_id
1 'polypeptide(L)'
;MAGERIAVITGASSGIGAASARQLARAGFHVVAGARRTDRLTALAEEVGATTLPLDVTDPASVEAFAAAVGDRHGHADLLVNNAGTGVGLDPVADGRDQDWQVTLDTNVVGLLRVTRTFLPLLRAAPHAHIVNLGSIAGFEVYPGGAGYTASKHAVRAITDTLRLELNGEPIRVTEIAPGMVETEFSVIRFRGDQDRADDVYAGVAPLTADDIADCIVWAVTRPPHVDIDFMVVRPVAQAASYKVARNLGSAE
;
A
#
# COMPACT_ATOMS: atom_id res chain seq x y z
N MET A 1 3.22 8.79 -30.50
CA MET A 1 2.49 7.76 -29.75
C MET A 1 2.84 7.99 -28.29
N ALA A 2 1.86 8.03 -27.38
CA ALA A 2 2.19 8.06 -25.95
C ALA A 2 2.94 6.77 -25.61
N GLY A 3 4.06 6.88 -24.91
CA GLY A 3 4.84 5.71 -24.44
C GLY A 3 4.01 4.84 -23.51
N GLU A 4 4.47 3.61 -23.29
CA GLU A 4 3.88 2.70 -22.30
C GLU A 4 4.01 3.30 -20.89
N ARG A 5 2.92 3.37 -20.14
CA ARG A 5 2.96 3.88 -18.75
C ARG A 5 3.31 2.76 -17.79
N ILE A 6 4.35 2.94 -17.00
CA ILE A 6 4.89 1.93 -16.08
C ILE A 6 4.38 2.17 -14.66
N ALA A 7 3.67 1.20 -14.10
CA ALA A 7 3.21 1.20 -12.70
C ALA A 7 3.97 0.17 -11.87
N VAL A 8 4.73 0.62 -10.90
CA VAL A 8 5.47 -0.23 -9.95
C VAL A 8 4.65 -0.40 -8.67
N ILE A 9 4.44 -1.64 -8.23
CA ILE A 9 3.63 -1.95 -7.05
C ILE A 9 4.41 -2.86 -6.09
N THR A 10 4.60 -2.41 -4.86
CA THR A 10 5.20 -3.23 -3.81
C THR A 10 4.14 -4.02 -3.04
N GLY A 11 4.48 -5.23 -2.58
CA GLY A 11 3.54 -6.08 -1.86
C GLY A 11 2.39 -6.61 -2.72
N ALA A 12 2.61 -6.80 -4.01
CA ALA A 12 1.59 -7.14 -4.99
C ALA A 12 1.12 -8.62 -4.96
N SER A 13 1.61 -9.45 -4.05
CA SER A 13 1.27 -10.88 -4.00
C SER A 13 -0.10 -11.19 -3.40
N SER A 14 -0.80 -10.22 -2.81
CA SER A 14 -2.15 -10.40 -2.23
C SER A 14 -2.83 -9.06 -1.94
N GLY A 15 -4.10 -9.14 -1.51
CA GLY A 15 -4.86 -8.02 -0.99
C GLY A 15 -4.88 -6.81 -1.93
N ILE A 16 -4.74 -5.61 -1.34
CA ILE A 16 -4.81 -4.34 -2.07
C ILE A 16 -3.77 -4.26 -3.19
N GLY A 17 -2.54 -4.76 -2.98
CA GLY A 17 -1.50 -4.73 -4.01
C GLY A 17 -1.85 -5.55 -5.24
N ALA A 18 -2.38 -6.77 -5.08
CA ALA A 18 -2.81 -7.61 -6.18
C ALA A 18 -4.04 -7.03 -6.91
N ALA A 19 -5.02 -6.49 -6.16
CA ALA A 19 -6.18 -5.82 -6.74
C ALA A 19 -5.76 -4.57 -7.53
N SER A 20 -4.83 -3.77 -7.00
CA SER A 20 -4.28 -2.60 -7.68
C SER A 20 -3.56 -2.97 -8.97
N ALA A 21 -2.80 -4.08 -8.99
CA ALA A 21 -2.14 -4.58 -10.18
C ALA A 21 -3.15 -4.91 -11.29
N ARG A 22 -4.24 -5.60 -10.94
CA ARG A 22 -5.32 -5.92 -11.88
C ARG A 22 -5.99 -4.68 -12.45
N GLN A 23 -6.35 -3.75 -11.59
CA GLN A 23 -7.11 -2.58 -12.01
C GLN A 23 -6.23 -1.58 -12.78
N LEU A 24 -4.96 -1.40 -12.40
CA LEU A 24 -4.01 -0.56 -13.13
C LEU A 24 -3.68 -1.14 -14.52
N ALA A 25 -3.55 -2.47 -14.64
CA ALA A 25 -3.41 -3.11 -15.95
C ALA A 25 -4.62 -2.83 -16.85
N ARG A 26 -5.85 -2.95 -16.32
CA ARG A 26 -7.08 -2.58 -17.04
C ARG A 26 -7.14 -1.09 -17.41
N ALA A 27 -6.54 -0.23 -16.60
CA ALA A 27 -6.41 1.21 -16.87
C ALA A 27 -5.29 1.55 -17.86
N GLY A 28 -4.62 0.54 -18.46
CA GLY A 28 -3.62 0.68 -19.50
C GLY A 28 -2.21 0.99 -18.99
N PHE A 29 -1.88 0.62 -17.76
CA PHE A 29 -0.50 0.60 -17.28
C PHE A 29 0.14 -0.76 -17.55
N HIS A 30 1.42 -0.75 -17.92
CA HIS A 30 2.25 -1.94 -17.76
C HIS A 30 2.64 -2.06 -16.29
N VAL A 31 2.23 -3.13 -15.65
CA VAL A 31 2.44 -3.35 -14.21
C VAL A 31 3.77 -4.07 -13.96
N VAL A 32 4.60 -3.52 -13.10
CA VAL A 32 5.75 -4.20 -12.50
C VAL A 32 5.44 -4.49 -11.03
N ALA A 33 5.20 -5.75 -10.72
CA ALA A 33 4.75 -6.20 -9.42
C ALA A 33 5.90 -6.83 -8.62
N GLY A 34 6.16 -6.29 -7.42
CA GLY A 34 7.20 -6.78 -6.51
C GLY A 34 6.63 -7.35 -5.22
N ALA A 35 7.08 -8.54 -4.80
CA ALA A 35 6.77 -9.14 -3.50
C ALA A 35 7.72 -10.30 -3.17
N ARG A 36 7.65 -10.81 -1.93
CA ARG A 36 8.44 -11.97 -1.46
C ARG A 36 7.89 -13.30 -1.96
N ARG A 37 6.56 -13.43 -2.12
CA ARG A 37 5.87 -14.67 -2.53
C ARG A 37 5.82 -14.74 -4.06
N THR A 38 6.86 -15.31 -4.65
CA THR A 38 7.06 -15.35 -6.11
C THR A 38 6.08 -16.28 -6.83
N ASP A 39 5.60 -17.32 -6.18
CA ASP A 39 4.55 -18.21 -6.68
C ASP A 39 3.25 -17.44 -6.98
N ARG A 40 2.84 -16.57 -6.06
CA ARG A 40 1.66 -15.72 -6.24
C ARG A 40 1.86 -14.61 -7.28
N LEU A 41 3.08 -14.12 -7.40
CA LEU A 41 3.43 -13.16 -8.45
C LEU A 41 3.33 -13.82 -9.84
N THR A 42 3.75 -15.07 -9.98
CA THR A 42 3.62 -15.81 -11.24
C THR A 42 2.15 -15.92 -11.68
N ALA A 43 1.25 -16.29 -10.78
CA ALA A 43 -0.18 -16.33 -11.08
C ALA A 43 -0.74 -14.96 -11.49
N LEU A 44 -0.31 -13.88 -10.83
CA LEU A 44 -0.69 -12.52 -11.19
C LEU A 44 -0.15 -12.11 -12.57
N ALA A 45 1.08 -12.50 -12.90
CA ALA A 45 1.68 -12.25 -14.23
C ALA A 45 0.88 -12.90 -15.35
N GLU A 46 0.47 -14.16 -15.15
CA GLU A 46 -0.37 -14.90 -16.12
C GLU A 46 -1.75 -14.24 -16.31
N GLU A 47 -2.32 -13.70 -15.22
CA GLU A 47 -3.64 -13.09 -15.24
C GLU A 47 -3.68 -11.74 -15.98
N VAL A 48 -2.68 -10.86 -15.75
CA VAL A 48 -2.74 -9.47 -16.21
C VAL A 48 -1.57 -9.06 -17.12
N GLY A 49 -0.68 -9.96 -17.48
CA GLY A 49 0.50 -9.66 -18.31
C GLY A 49 1.55 -8.79 -17.58
N ALA A 50 1.58 -8.84 -16.24
CA ALA A 50 2.51 -8.04 -15.46
C ALA A 50 3.94 -8.58 -15.54
N THR A 51 4.93 -7.70 -15.46
CA THR A 51 6.30 -8.07 -15.10
C THR A 51 6.35 -8.31 -13.61
N THR A 52 6.88 -9.44 -13.17
CA THR A 52 6.97 -9.77 -11.75
C THR A 52 8.39 -10.06 -11.33
N LEU A 53 8.79 -9.51 -10.19
CA LEU A 53 10.15 -9.64 -9.66
C LEU A 53 10.11 -9.85 -8.14
N PRO A 54 11.04 -10.62 -7.57
CA PRO A 54 11.16 -10.74 -6.12
C PRO A 54 11.50 -9.39 -5.50
N LEU A 55 10.84 -9.07 -4.37
CA LEU A 55 11.10 -7.84 -3.63
C LEU A 55 10.84 -8.05 -2.14
N ASP A 56 11.88 -7.81 -1.33
CA ASP A 56 11.75 -7.57 0.10
C ASP A 56 12.13 -6.12 0.39
N VAL A 57 11.16 -5.30 0.80
CA VAL A 57 11.38 -3.87 1.08
C VAL A 57 12.26 -3.63 2.32
N THR A 58 12.44 -4.66 3.16
CA THR A 58 13.30 -4.58 4.35
C THR A 58 14.77 -4.83 4.02
N ASP A 59 15.07 -5.43 2.86
CA ASP A 59 16.43 -5.69 2.38
C ASP A 59 16.88 -4.63 1.35
N PRO A 60 17.91 -3.80 1.65
CA PRO A 60 18.44 -2.81 0.73
C PRO A 60 18.87 -3.40 -0.62
N ALA A 61 19.56 -4.54 -0.62
CA ALA A 61 20.05 -5.17 -1.84
C ALA A 61 18.90 -5.65 -2.73
N SER A 62 17.83 -6.18 -2.14
CA SER A 62 16.62 -6.57 -2.86
C SER A 62 15.94 -5.38 -3.53
N VAL A 63 15.85 -4.23 -2.84
CA VAL A 63 15.25 -3.01 -3.39
C VAL A 63 16.10 -2.44 -4.53
N GLU A 64 17.40 -2.41 -4.37
CA GLU A 64 18.35 -1.95 -5.42
C GLU A 64 18.26 -2.83 -6.68
N ALA A 65 18.29 -4.16 -6.52
CA ALA A 65 18.17 -5.10 -7.62
C ALA A 65 16.81 -4.97 -8.34
N PHE A 66 15.72 -4.79 -7.58
CA PHE A 66 14.38 -4.60 -8.14
C PHE A 66 14.31 -3.29 -8.96
N ALA A 67 14.81 -2.18 -8.43
CA ALA A 67 14.81 -0.91 -9.14
C ALA A 67 15.74 -0.92 -10.37
N ALA A 68 16.90 -1.56 -10.29
CA ALA A 68 17.80 -1.73 -11.42
C ALA A 68 17.10 -2.50 -12.56
N ALA A 69 16.44 -3.61 -12.26
CA ALA A 69 15.73 -4.41 -13.26
C ALA A 69 14.56 -3.61 -13.93
N VAL A 70 13.88 -2.73 -13.19
CA VAL A 70 12.89 -1.81 -13.75
C VAL A 70 13.55 -0.77 -14.65
N GLY A 71 14.66 -0.18 -14.19
CA GLY A 71 15.43 0.81 -14.95
C GLY A 71 15.99 0.27 -16.25
N ASP A 72 16.62 -0.91 -16.22
CA ASP A 72 17.19 -1.57 -17.40
C ASP A 72 16.12 -1.92 -18.45
N ARG A 73 14.92 -2.27 -18.00
CA ARG A 73 13.83 -2.70 -18.91
C ARG A 73 13.02 -1.55 -19.46
N HIS A 74 12.74 -0.53 -18.64
CA HIS A 74 11.77 0.52 -18.98
C HIS A 74 12.36 1.93 -19.00
N GLY A 75 13.47 2.17 -18.30
CA GLY A 75 14.14 3.48 -18.23
C GLY A 75 13.44 4.52 -17.34
N HIS A 76 12.18 4.28 -16.96
CA HIS A 76 11.37 5.20 -16.16
C HIS A 76 10.27 4.44 -15.37
N ALA A 77 9.62 5.15 -14.45
CA ALA A 77 8.39 4.72 -13.79
C ALA A 77 7.40 5.90 -13.70
N ASP A 78 6.17 5.73 -14.17
CA ASP A 78 5.13 6.76 -14.10
C ASP A 78 4.36 6.71 -12.78
N LEU A 79 4.33 5.55 -12.14
CA LEU A 79 3.60 5.33 -10.89
C LEU A 79 4.39 4.40 -9.97
N LEU A 80 4.55 4.81 -8.72
CA LEU A 80 5.01 3.97 -7.63
C LEU A 80 3.91 3.83 -6.58
N VAL A 81 3.41 2.61 -6.37
CA VAL A 81 2.47 2.27 -5.30
C VAL A 81 3.24 1.58 -4.17
N ASN A 82 3.54 2.31 -3.12
CA ASN A 82 4.09 1.80 -1.87
C ASN A 82 2.98 1.14 -1.05
N ASN A 83 2.66 -0.10 -1.42
CA ASN A 83 1.61 -0.88 -0.77
C ASN A 83 2.16 -1.92 0.22
N ALA A 84 3.43 -2.36 0.07
CA ALA A 84 4.02 -3.30 1.02
C ALA A 84 3.90 -2.79 2.45
N GLY A 85 3.26 -3.57 3.31
CA GLY A 85 3.01 -3.19 4.70
C GLY A 85 2.55 -4.39 5.53
N THR A 86 2.75 -4.27 6.83
CA THR A 86 2.35 -5.27 7.81
C THR A 86 1.94 -4.62 9.12
N GLY A 87 1.29 -5.38 9.99
CA GLY A 87 1.03 -5.01 11.38
C GLY A 87 0.95 -6.29 12.20
N VAL A 88 1.90 -6.51 13.07
CA VAL A 88 2.00 -7.73 13.88
C VAL A 88 1.64 -7.41 15.32
N GLY A 89 0.82 -8.26 15.93
CA GLY A 89 0.38 -8.11 17.32
C GLY A 89 -0.73 -7.07 17.50
N LEU A 90 -1.44 -7.21 18.59
CA LEU A 90 -2.46 -6.29 19.10
C LEU A 90 -2.43 -6.27 20.64
N ASP A 91 -1.24 -6.39 21.18
CA ASP A 91 -1.01 -6.45 22.62
C ASP A 91 -0.92 -5.02 23.19
N PRO A 92 -1.41 -4.77 24.42
CA PRO A 92 -1.13 -3.52 25.13
C PRO A 92 0.38 -3.25 25.21
N VAL A 93 0.77 -1.97 25.33
CA VAL A 93 2.20 -1.60 25.37
C VAL A 93 2.96 -2.35 26.47
N ALA A 94 2.31 -2.62 27.62
CA ALA A 94 2.91 -3.35 28.73
C ALA A 94 3.30 -4.80 28.38
N ASP A 95 2.59 -5.41 27.42
CA ASP A 95 2.73 -6.83 27.06
C ASP A 95 3.25 -7.00 25.62
N GLY A 96 3.50 -5.89 24.93
CA GLY A 96 3.94 -5.87 23.54
C GLY A 96 5.35 -6.42 23.35
N ARG A 97 5.62 -6.91 22.14
CA ARG A 97 6.94 -7.49 21.80
C ARG A 97 7.73 -6.53 20.92
N ASP A 98 8.94 -6.21 21.30
CA ASP A 98 9.84 -5.35 20.53
C ASP A 98 10.01 -5.85 19.09
N GLN A 99 10.10 -7.17 18.88
CA GLN A 99 10.25 -7.77 17.56
C GLN A 99 9.05 -7.47 16.63
N ASP A 100 7.83 -7.48 17.16
CA ASP A 100 6.62 -7.19 16.36
C ASP A 100 6.60 -5.71 15.94
N TRP A 101 7.01 -4.82 16.83
CA TRP A 101 7.13 -3.39 16.53
C TRP A 101 8.25 -3.15 15.52
N GLN A 102 9.41 -3.80 15.70
CA GLN A 102 10.55 -3.68 14.77
C GLN A 102 10.17 -4.10 13.36
N VAL A 103 9.58 -5.30 13.18
CA VAL A 103 9.13 -5.79 11.87
C VAL A 103 8.11 -4.85 11.23
N THR A 104 7.20 -4.29 12.03
CA THR A 104 6.19 -3.35 11.54
C THR A 104 6.84 -2.04 11.08
N LEU A 105 7.76 -1.47 11.86
CA LEU A 105 8.47 -0.23 11.51
C LEU A 105 9.43 -0.44 10.32
N ASP A 106 10.18 -1.53 10.30
CA ASP A 106 11.12 -1.83 9.21
C ASP A 106 10.39 -1.97 7.87
N THR A 107 9.22 -2.61 7.88
CA THR A 107 8.44 -2.79 6.64
C THR A 107 7.74 -1.49 6.24
N ASN A 108 6.95 -0.91 7.16
CA ASN A 108 6.01 0.17 6.81
C ASN A 108 6.70 1.53 6.67
N VAL A 109 7.80 1.76 7.39
CA VAL A 109 8.47 3.06 7.46
C VAL A 109 9.80 3.03 6.71
N VAL A 110 10.75 2.24 7.18
CA VAL A 110 12.10 2.19 6.58
C VAL A 110 12.04 1.60 5.17
N GLY A 111 11.24 0.56 4.96
CA GLY A 111 11.01 -0.06 3.65
C GLY A 111 10.38 0.91 2.65
N LEU A 112 9.34 1.66 3.05
CA LEU A 112 8.71 2.67 2.20
C LEU A 112 9.71 3.77 1.82
N LEU A 113 10.46 4.30 2.77
CA LEU A 113 11.50 5.32 2.52
C LEU A 113 12.58 4.80 1.56
N ARG A 114 13.04 3.57 1.77
CA ARG A 114 14.06 2.92 0.94
C ARG A 114 13.58 2.77 -0.50
N VAL A 115 12.40 2.18 -0.70
CA VAL A 115 11.80 2.02 -2.03
C VAL A 115 11.63 3.37 -2.70
N THR A 116 11.00 4.33 -2.03
CA THR A 116 10.76 5.67 -2.59
C THR A 116 12.06 6.32 -3.03
N ARG A 117 13.07 6.37 -2.16
CA ARG A 117 14.38 6.96 -2.47
C ARG A 117 15.05 6.30 -3.68
N THR A 118 15.02 4.97 -3.75
CA THR A 118 15.65 4.23 -4.85
C THR A 118 14.92 4.44 -6.18
N PHE A 119 13.60 4.66 -6.16
CA PHE A 119 12.80 4.89 -7.36
C PHE A 119 12.73 6.35 -7.81
N LEU A 120 13.11 7.33 -6.99
CA LEU A 120 13.08 8.75 -7.37
C LEU A 120 13.76 9.05 -8.71
N PRO A 121 14.95 8.49 -9.05
CA PRO A 121 15.57 8.72 -10.37
C PRO A 121 14.69 8.25 -11.53
N LEU A 122 14.02 7.10 -11.41
CA LEU A 122 13.14 6.55 -12.44
C LEU A 122 11.83 7.35 -12.54
N LEU A 123 11.31 7.84 -11.42
CA LEU A 123 10.13 8.71 -11.39
C LEU A 123 10.42 10.06 -12.04
N ARG A 124 11.61 10.62 -11.80
CA ARG A 124 12.09 11.87 -12.45
C ARG A 124 12.34 11.73 -13.96
N ALA A 125 12.58 10.50 -14.43
CA ALA A 125 12.74 10.22 -15.86
C ALA A 125 11.40 10.20 -16.62
N ALA A 126 10.27 10.07 -15.93
CA ALA A 126 8.94 10.14 -16.52
C ALA A 126 8.51 11.61 -16.72
N PRO A 127 7.72 11.93 -17.77
CA PRO A 127 7.22 13.28 -17.99
C PRO A 127 6.27 13.76 -16.89
N HIS A 128 5.54 12.84 -16.28
CA HIS A 128 4.65 13.05 -15.14
C HIS A 128 4.61 11.78 -14.32
N ALA A 129 5.06 11.85 -13.08
CA ALA A 129 5.06 10.69 -12.19
C ALA A 129 4.06 10.86 -11.02
N HIS A 130 3.80 9.75 -10.33
CA HIS A 130 2.95 9.74 -9.15
C HIS A 130 3.46 8.74 -8.12
N ILE A 131 3.52 9.15 -6.87
CA ILE A 131 3.79 8.27 -5.72
C ILE A 131 2.48 8.11 -4.94
N VAL A 132 2.03 6.87 -4.77
CA VAL A 132 0.89 6.54 -3.92
C VAL A 132 1.38 5.73 -2.73
N ASN A 133 1.18 6.27 -1.54
CA ASN A 133 1.51 5.60 -0.29
C ASN A 133 0.24 5.01 0.35
N LEU A 134 0.24 3.71 0.66
CA LEU A 134 -0.82 3.07 1.43
C LEU A 134 -0.67 3.42 2.91
N GLY A 135 -1.41 4.44 3.34
CA GLY A 135 -1.60 4.80 4.72
C GLY A 135 -2.59 3.87 5.45
N SER A 136 -3.33 4.46 6.34
CA SER A 136 -4.46 3.87 7.09
C SER A 136 -5.14 4.98 7.89
N ILE A 137 -6.39 4.78 8.31
CA ILE A 137 -6.99 5.60 9.37
C ILE A 137 -6.15 5.57 10.65
N ALA A 138 -5.37 4.50 10.88
CA ALA A 138 -4.38 4.40 11.96
C ALA A 138 -3.20 5.37 11.82
N GLY A 139 -3.11 6.14 10.72
CA GLY A 139 -2.14 7.21 10.52
C GLY A 139 -2.54 8.56 11.15
N PHE A 140 -3.77 8.68 11.63
CA PHE A 140 -4.28 9.88 12.33
C PHE A 140 -5.25 9.54 13.48
N GLU A 141 -5.51 8.26 13.72
CA GLU A 141 -6.26 7.75 14.85
C GLU A 141 -5.44 6.69 15.61
N VAL A 142 -5.77 6.49 16.88
CA VAL A 142 -5.12 5.48 17.73
C VAL A 142 -6.16 4.58 18.38
N TYR A 143 -5.76 3.38 18.77
CA TYR A 143 -6.61 2.42 19.48
C TYR A 143 -5.77 1.54 20.42
N PRO A 144 -6.36 0.99 21.48
CA PRO A 144 -5.67 0.08 22.39
C PRO A 144 -5.05 -1.12 21.66
N GLY A 145 -3.82 -1.48 22.03
CA GLY A 145 -3.06 -2.56 21.38
C GLY A 145 -2.45 -2.20 20.03
N GLY A 146 -2.78 -1.03 19.47
CA GLY A 146 -2.32 -0.61 18.16
C GLY A 146 -0.95 0.10 18.12
N ALA A 147 -0.22 0.21 19.23
CA ALA A 147 0.92 1.12 19.36
C ALA A 147 1.94 1.03 18.21
N GLY A 148 2.47 -0.14 17.91
CA GLY A 148 3.46 -0.31 16.82
C GLY A 148 2.89 0.03 15.45
N TYR A 149 1.67 -0.43 15.15
CA TYR A 149 1.04 -0.18 13.86
C TYR A 149 0.61 1.29 13.69
N THR A 150 -0.03 1.89 14.70
CA THR A 150 -0.44 3.29 14.65
C THR A 150 0.78 4.21 14.53
N ALA A 151 1.86 3.94 15.29
CA ALA A 151 3.12 4.67 15.16
C ALA A 151 3.67 4.59 13.73
N SER A 152 3.70 3.38 13.13
CA SER A 152 4.18 3.21 11.76
C SER A 152 3.33 3.98 10.74
N LYS A 153 2.01 4.00 10.90
CA LYS A 153 1.12 4.68 9.95
C LYS A 153 1.08 6.20 10.14
N HIS A 154 1.27 6.71 11.38
CA HIS A 154 1.55 8.14 11.60
C HIS A 154 2.87 8.56 10.95
N ALA A 155 3.91 7.71 11.01
CA ALA A 155 5.16 7.96 10.30
C ALA A 155 4.96 7.98 8.77
N VAL A 156 4.18 7.06 8.19
CA VAL A 156 3.84 7.08 6.75
C VAL A 156 3.16 8.38 6.38
N ARG A 157 2.20 8.87 7.20
CA ARG A 157 1.55 10.16 6.99
C ARG A 157 2.57 11.30 6.95
N ALA A 158 3.40 11.40 7.98
CA ALA A 158 4.43 12.44 8.08
C ALA A 158 5.42 12.39 6.89
N ILE A 159 5.84 11.18 6.49
CA ILE A 159 6.72 10.97 5.33
C ILE A 159 6.04 11.44 4.04
N THR A 160 4.76 11.11 3.85
CA THR A 160 4.00 11.49 2.65
C THR A 160 3.88 13.01 2.53
N ASP A 161 3.55 13.69 3.63
CA ASP A 161 3.46 15.15 3.66
C ASP A 161 4.83 15.80 3.43
N THR A 162 5.92 15.23 3.99
CA THR A 162 7.30 15.68 3.75
C THR A 162 7.70 15.52 2.28
N LEU A 163 7.43 14.36 1.67
CA LEU A 163 7.72 14.11 0.26
C LEU A 163 7.03 15.14 -0.65
N ARG A 164 5.79 15.50 -0.35
CA ARG A 164 5.04 16.52 -1.12
C ARG A 164 5.72 17.87 -1.05
N LEU A 165 6.27 18.25 0.11
CA LEU A 165 7.04 19.49 0.28
C LEU A 165 8.38 19.43 -0.47
N GLU A 166 9.11 18.33 -0.36
CA GLU A 166 10.44 18.18 -0.97
C GLU A 166 10.38 18.08 -2.51
N LEU A 167 9.32 17.49 -3.05
CA LEU A 167 9.12 17.34 -4.50
C LEU A 167 8.33 18.50 -5.13
N ASN A 168 8.00 19.54 -4.35
CA ASN A 168 7.28 20.70 -4.87
C ASN A 168 8.08 21.39 -5.98
N GLY A 169 7.45 21.55 -7.16
CA GLY A 169 8.09 22.08 -8.37
C GLY A 169 8.60 20.99 -9.32
N GLU A 170 8.64 19.73 -8.92
CA GLU A 170 8.85 18.58 -9.81
C GLU A 170 7.51 18.07 -10.37
N PRO A 171 7.45 17.44 -11.55
CA PRO A 171 6.21 16.91 -12.12
C PRO A 171 5.83 15.55 -11.48
N ILE A 172 5.89 15.48 -10.15
CA ILE A 172 5.63 14.28 -9.36
C ILE A 172 4.53 14.57 -8.35
N ARG A 173 3.40 13.88 -8.46
CA ARG A 173 2.31 13.93 -7.49
C ARG A 173 2.55 12.98 -6.33
N VAL A 174 2.00 13.30 -5.16
CA VAL A 174 2.14 12.45 -3.97
C VAL A 174 0.80 12.32 -3.26
N THR A 175 0.22 11.13 -3.33
CA THR A 175 -1.08 10.79 -2.72
C THR A 175 -0.90 9.82 -1.56
N GLU A 176 -1.65 10.01 -0.48
CA GLU A 176 -1.88 8.97 0.51
C GLU A 176 -3.32 8.46 0.43
N ILE A 177 -3.48 7.14 0.29
CA ILE A 177 -4.76 6.46 0.46
C ILE A 177 -4.78 5.85 1.87
N ALA A 178 -5.76 6.23 2.69
CA ALA A 178 -5.88 5.84 4.09
C ALA A 178 -7.14 4.99 4.32
N PRO A 179 -7.04 3.67 4.11
CA PRO A 179 -8.17 2.77 4.34
C PRO A 179 -8.53 2.62 5.81
N GLY A 180 -9.82 2.38 6.05
CA GLY A 180 -10.33 1.79 7.27
C GLY A 180 -10.21 0.27 7.26
N MET A 181 -11.27 -0.41 7.66
CA MET A 181 -11.33 -1.88 7.74
C MET A 181 -11.48 -2.47 6.34
N VAL A 182 -10.43 -3.12 5.85
CA VAL A 182 -10.40 -3.85 4.58
C VAL A 182 -10.19 -5.33 4.86
N GLU A 183 -11.04 -6.19 4.32
CA GLU A 183 -10.90 -7.63 4.45
C GLU A 183 -9.79 -8.14 3.53
N THR A 184 -8.69 -8.58 4.14
CA THR A 184 -7.50 -9.13 3.46
C THR A 184 -6.76 -10.07 4.41
N GLU A 185 -5.67 -10.69 3.95
CA GLU A 185 -4.78 -11.50 4.79
C GLU A 185 -4.10 -10.70 5.94
N PHE A 186 -4.26 -9.38 5.97
CA PHE A 186 -3.63 -8.53 6.98
C PHE A 186 -4.03 -8.91 8.40
N SER A 187 -5.32 -9.24 8.65
CA SER A 187 -5.79 -9.66 9.97
C SER A 187 -5.19 -10.99 10.40
N VAL A 188 -5.05 -11.95 9.48
CA VAL A 188 -4.40 -13.24 9.77
C VAL A 188 -2.93 -13.03 10.16
N ILE A 189 -2.21 -12.16 9.45
CA ILE A 189 -0.81 -11.80 9.77
C ILE A 189 -0.74 -11.12 11.14
N ARG A 190 -1.64 -10.18 11.42
CA ARG A 190 -1.73 -9.45 12.70
C ARG A 190 -1.88 -10.41 13.88
N PHE A 191 -2.71 -11.42 13.74
CA PHE A 191 -2.95 -12.41 14.78
C PHE A 191 -2.05 -13.65 14.66
N ARG A 192 -0.94 -13.56 13.95
CA ARG A 192 0.11 -14.61 13.85
C ARG A 192 -0.45 -15.96 13.36
N GLY A 193 -1.40 -15.90 12.42
CA GLY A 193 -2.03 -17.08 11.82
C GLY A 193 -3.32 -17.54 12.52
N ASP A 194 -3.77 -16.88 13.58
CA ASP A 194 -5.04 -17.18 14.24
C ASP A 194 -6.21 -16.70 13.37
N GLN A 195 -6.80 -17.64 12.63
CA GLN A 195 -7.86 -17.37 11.67
C GLN A 195 -9.17 -16.94 12.37
N ASP A 196 -9.51 -17.56 13.50
CA ASP A 196 -10.75 -17.26 14.22
C ASP A 196 -10.74 -15.81 14.70
N ARG A 197 -9.63 -15.35 15.26
CA ARG A 197 -9.47 -13.95 15.66
C ARG A 197 -9.44 -12.99 14.47
N ALA A 198 -8.92 -13.42 13.33
CA ALA A 198 -8.92 -12.62 12.11
C ALA A 198 -10.35 -12.44 11.57
N ASP A 199 -11.16 -13.49 11.58
CA ASP A 199 -12.55 -13.48 11.12
C ASP A 199 -13.45 -12.65 12.05
N ASP A 200 -13.22 -12.71 13.37
CA ASP A 200 -13.92 -11.91 14.37
C ASP A 200 -13.79 -10.39 14.15
N VAL A 201 -12.71 -9.94 13.52
CA VAL A 201 -12.55 -8.52 13.16
C VAL A 201 -13.71 -8.04 12.29
N TYR A 202 -14.14 -8.87 11.35
CA TYR A 202 -15.15 -8.53 10.35
C TYR A 202 -16.56 -9.00 10.71
N ALA A 203 -16.74 -9.73 11.80
CA ALA A 203 -18.04 -10.28 12.21
C ALA A 203 -19.12 -9.19 12.34
N GLY A 204 -20.22 -9.34 11.63
CA GLY A 204 -21.36 -8.42 11.64
C GLY A 204 -21.10 -7.05 10.95
N VAL A 205 -20.08 -6.96 10.10
CA VAL A 205 -19.72 -5.76 9.33
C VAL A 205 -19.60 -6.15 7.85
N ALA A 206 -20.02 -5.26 6.96
CA ALA A 206 -19.59 -5.30 5.56
C ALA A 206 -18.28 -4.49 5.44
N PRO A 207 -17.11 -5.13 5.45
CA PRO A 207 -15.82 -4.44 5.34
C PRO A 207 -15.62 -3.93 3.91
N LEU A 208 -14.64 -3.04 3.73
CA LEU A 208 -14.12 -2.77 2.39
C LEU A 208 -13.40 -4.00 1.85
N THR A 209 -13.42 -4.14 0.55
CA THR A 209 -12.62 -5.12 -0.19
C THR A 209 -11.30 -4.52 -0.66
N ALA A 210 -10.37 -5.36 -1.09
CA ALA A 210 -9.15 -4.91 -1.74
C ALA A 210 -9.44 -4.15 -3.03
N ASP A 211 -10.50 -4.53 -3.75
CA ASP A 211 -10.93 -3.88 -4.99
C ASP A 211 -11.46 -2.46 -4.77
N ASP A 212 -12.16 -2.18 -3.67
CA ASP A 212 -12.62 -0.82 -3.33
C ASP A 212 -11.43 0.14 -3.18
N ILE A 213 -10.33 -0.32 -2.59
CA ILE A 213 -9.13 0.49 -2.41
C ILE A 213 -8.36 0.63 -3.72
N ALA A 214 -8.30 -0.43 -4.52
CA ALA A 214 -7.68 -0.39 -5.85
C ALA A 214 -8.40 0.59 -6.77
N ASP A 215 -9.73 0.66 -6.72
CA ASP A 215 -10.53 1.64 -7.47
C ASP A 215 -10.19 3.08 -7.05
N CYS A 216 -10.05 3.35 -5.77
CA CYS A 216 -9.61 4.65 -5.25
C CYS A 216 -8.21 5.02 -5.76
N ILE A 217 -7.27 4.06 -5.79
CA ILE A 217 -5.93 4.28 -6.34
C ILE A 217 -6.02 4.64 -7.83
N VAL A 218 -6.73 3.83 -8.64
CA VAL A 218 -6.90 4.09 -10.07
C VAL A 218 -7.56 5.44 -10.30
N TRP A 219 -8.59 5.76 -9.53
CA TRP A 219 -9.24 7.07 -9.64
C TRP A 219 -8.25 8.21 -9.38
N ALA A 220 -7.45 8.15 -8.32
CA ALA A 220 -6.48 9.20 -7.97
C ALA A 220 -5.42 9.36 -9.07
N VAL A 221 -4.84 8.25 -9.56
CA VAL A 221 -3.73 8.30 -10.51
C VAL A 221 -4.15 8.68 -11.93
N THR A 222 -5.43 8.51 -12.28
CA THR A 222 -5.98 8.88 -13.59
C THR A 222 -6.48 10.33 -13.66
N ARG A 223 -6.34 11.13 -12.60
CA ARG A 223 -6.65 12.57 -12.67
C ARG A 223 -5.67 13.28 -13.59
N PRO A 224 -6.07 14.42 -14.16
CA PRO A 224 -5.16 15.23 -14.98
C PRO A 224 -3.83 15.55 -14.24
N PRO A 225 -2.70 15.69 -14.94
CA PRO A 225 -1.38 15.81 -14.28
C PRO A 225 -1.24 16.97 -13.30
N HIS A 226 -2.02 18.03 -13.47
CA HIS A 226 -2.01 19.20 -12.57
C HIS A 226 -2.90 19.04 -11.32
N VAL A 227 -3.60 17.90 -11.21
CA VAL A 227 -4.47 17.60 -10.06
C VAL A 227 -3.78 16.59 -9.18
N ASP A 228 -3.36 16.99 -7.99
CA ASP A 228 -2.84 16.12 -6.94
C ASP A 228 -3.93 15.86 -5.89
N ILE A 229 -4.13 14.62 -5.54
CA ILE A 229 -5.03 14.21 -4.45
C ILE A 229 -4.16 13.94 -3.23
N ASP A 230 -4.08 14.89 -2.34
CA ASP A 230 -3.18 14.81 -1.18
C ASP A 230 -3.46 13.62 -0.28
N PHE A 231 -4.75 13.44 0.07
CA PHE A 231 -5.16 12.48 1.09
C PHE A 231 -6.59 12.01 0.85
N MET A 232 -6.77 10.69 0.83
CA MET A 232 -8.09 10.07 0.66
C MET A 232 -8.34 9.06 1.77
N VAL A 233 -9.36 9.31 2.59
CA VAL A 233 -9.83 8.40 3.63
C VAL A 233 -10.99 7.59 3.09
N VAL A 234 -10.91 6.26 3.19
CA VAL A 234 -11.96 5.34 2.73
C VAL A 234 -12.34 4.41 3.86
N ARG A 235 -13.62 4.39 4.26
CA ARG A 235 -14.12 3.56 5.36
C ARG A 235 -15.36 2.78 4.96
N PRO A 236 -15.57 1.59 5.53
CA PRO A 236 -16.90 0.99 5.49
C PRO A 236 -17.90 1.94 6.14
N VAL A 237 -19.13 1.95 5.66
CA VAL A 237 -20.21 2.79 6.26
C VAL A 237 -20.38 2.51 7.76
N ALA A 238 -20.14 1.27 8.17
CA ALA A 238 -20.24 0.86 9.57
C ALA A 238 -19.11 1.40 10.48
N GLN A 239 -18.01 1.94 9.92
CA GLN A 239 -16.84 2.33 10.70
C GLN A 239 -16.74 3.86 10.86
N ALA A 240 -17.08 4.36 12.03
CA ALA A 240 -16.95 5.79 12.37
C ALA A 240 -15.54 6.18 12.84
N ALA A 241 -14.82 5.28 13.51
CA ALA A 241 -13.44 5.45 13.96
C ALA A 241 -12.72 4.10 13.99
N SER A 242 -11.42 4.10 14.19
CA SER A 242 -10.61 2.86 14.24
C SER A 242 -11.09 1.85 15.29
N TYR A 243 -11.72 2.34 16.36
CA TYR A 243 -12.28 1.54 17.46
C TYR A 243 -13.82 1.58 17.57
N LYS A 244 -14.49 2.36 16.72
CA LYS A 244 -15.96 2.53 16.76
C LYS A 244 -16.59 1.99 15.48
N VAL A 245 -17.14 0.79 15.58
CA VAL A 245 -17.75 0.05 14.47
C VAL A 245 -19.17 -0.34 14.88
N ALA A 246 -20.15 -0.02 14.05
CA ALA A 246 -21.52 -0.50 14.21
C ALA A 246 -21.61 -1.90 13.59
N ARG A 247 -21.90 -2.90 14.44
CA ARG A 247 -22.09 -4.28 14.00
C ARG A 247 -23.56 -4.58 13.78
N ASN A 248 -23.87 -5.49 12.87
CA ASN A 248 -25.25 -5.89 12.55
C ASN A 248 -26.11 -4.73 11.99
N LEU A 249 -25.50 -3.82 11.24
CA LEU A 249 -26.26 -3.00 10.30
C LEU A 249 -26.86 -3.99 9.30
N GLY A 250 -28.21 -4.12 9.30
CA GLY A 250 -28.89 -5.02 8.38
C GLY A 250 -28.32 -4.86 6.97
N SER A 251 -28.15 -5.98 6.26
CA SER A 251 -27.75 -5.95 4.85
C SER A 251 -28.63 -4.94 4.13
N ALA A 252 -28.04 -3.91 3.55
CA ALA A 252 -28.72 -3.12 2.55
C ALA A 252 -29.05 -4.10 1.41
N GLU A 253 -30.36 -4.42 1.25
CA GLU A 253 -30.88 -5.16 0.12
C GLU A 253 -30.64 -4.38 -1.19
#